data_2abe74b3a125d9b8ef0d9fe00a2f3fcb
#
_entry.id   2abe74b3a125d9b8ef0d9fe00a2f3fcb
#
_cell.length_a   1.000
_cell.length_b   1.000
_cell.length_c   1.000
_cell.angle_alpha   90.00
_cell.angle_beta   90.00
_cell.angle_gamma   90.00
#
_symmetry.space_group_name_H-M   'P 1'
#
loop_
_entity.id
_entity.type
_entity.pdbx_description
1 polymer ?
#
loop_
_entity_poly.entity_id
_entity_poly.type
_entity_poly.pdbx_seq_one_letter_code
_entity_poly.pdbx_strand_id
1 'polypeptide(L)'
;MQKYINIIVKKALDEDLKPHGDITTNLIIFKNKKATAKIIAKQNGIIAGLDFCSSAFKLVGKETIFINKVKDGSKVQKNKVIAEIKAKTKTILIAERTALNFLNHASGIATLTYQFKQKVNKKTKICCTRKTTPNLRLLEKYAVKKGGGHNHRYNLSDEILIKDNHISAED
;
A
#
# COMPACT_ATOMS: atom_id res chain seq x y z
N MET A 1 1.85 11.04 -9.62
CA MET A 1 1.56 10.01 -8.60
C MET A 1 1.41 8.63 -9.25
N GLN A 2 0.42 8.40 -10.10
CA GLN A 2 0.12 7.05 -10.67
C GLN A 2 1.30 6.38 -11.40
N LYS A 3 2.07 7.12 -12.21
CA LYS A 3 3.27 6.59 -12.89
C LYS A 3 4.27 6.00 -11.89
N TYR A 4 4.49 6.67 -10.76
CA TYR A 4 5.42 6.20 -9.72
C TYR A 4 4.88 4.96 -8.97
N ILE A 5 3.59 4.93 -8.67
CA ILE A 5 2.92 3.74 -8.11
C ILE A 5 3.11 2.54 -9.02
N ASN A 6 2.86 2.70 -10.32
CA ASN A 6 2.99 1.63 -11.29
C ASN A 6 4.43 1.08 -11.39
N ILE A 7 5.46 1.94 -11.25
CA ILE A 7 6.87 1.52 -11.25
C ILE A 7 7.16 0.62 -10.03
N ILE A 8 6.74 1.03 -8.84
CA ILE A 8 6.97 0.27 -7.61
C ILE A 8 6.23 -1.07 -7.67
N VAL A 9 4.94 -1.01 -8.03
CA VAL A 9 4.09 -2.22 -8.10
C VAL A 9 4.60 -3.18 -9.19
N LYS A 10 5.06 -2.65 -10.33
CA LYS A 10 5.65 -3.50 -11.37
C LYS A 10 6.90 -4.22 -10.88
N LYS A 11 7.80 -3.54 -10.14
CA LYS A 11 8.99 -4.19 -9.54
C LYS A 11 8.61 -5.32 -8.59
N ALA A 12 7.62 -5.13 -7.74
CA ALA A 12 7.12 -6.15 -6.82
C ALA A 12 6.48 -7.34 -7.57
N LEU A 13 5.72 -7.08 -8.65
CA LEU A 13 5.19 -8.13 -9.51
C LEU A 13 6.31 -8.88 -10.25
N ASP A 14 7.34 -8.17 -10.71
CA ASP A 14 8.49 -8.79 -11.38
C ASP A 14 9.28 -9.69 -10.41
N GLU A 15 9.42 -9.31 -9.13
CA GLU A 15 10.04 -10.12 -8.08
C GLU A 15 9.25 -11.42 -7.84
N ASP A 16 7.93 -11.35 -7.83
CA ASP A 16 7.04 -12.49 -7.53
C ASP A 16 6.86 -13.43 -8.75
N LEU A 17 6.98 -12.91 -9.99
CA LEU A 17 6.61 -13.64 -11.21
C LEU A 17 7.78 -14.07 -12.08
N LYS A 18 8.96 -13.50 -11.95
CA LYS A 18 10.08 -13.85 -12.82
C LYS A 18 10.87 -15.05 -12.30
N PRO A 19 11.46 -15.88 -13.21
CA PRO A 19 11.37 -15.77 -14.67
C PRO A 19 10.15 -16.47 -15.30
N HIS A 20 9.44 -17.37 -14.58
CA HIS A 20 8.49 -18.32 -15.18
C HIS A 20 7.00 -17.99 -14.98
N GLY A 21 6.69 -16.87 -14.33
CA GLY A 21 5.32 -16.51 -13.96
C GLY A 21 4.73 -17.42 -12.86
N ASP A 22 3.43 -17.31 -12.62
CA ASP A 22 2.72 -18.18 -11.69
C ASP A 22 2.51 -19.57 -12.31
N ILE A 23 3.43 -20.49 -12.01
CA ILE A 23 3.40 -21.87 -12.53
C ILE A 23 2.14 -22.60 -12.11
N THR A 24 1.72 -22.45 -10.86
CA THR A 24 0.52 -23.13 -10.32
C THR A 24 -0.73 -22.70 -11.07
N THR A 25 -0.96 -21.39 -11.15
CA THR A 25 -2.12 -20.84 -11.86
C THR A 25 -2.11 -21.22 -13.35
N ASN A 26 -0.93 -21.20 -13.97
CA ASN A 26 -0.80 -21.55 -15.38
C ASN A 26 -1.08 -23.03 -15.66
N LEU A 27 -0.70 -23.93 -14.76
CA LEU A 27 -0.93 -25.37 -14.88
C LEU A 27 -2.37 -25.78 -14.56
N ILE A 28 -3.03 -25.14 -13.59
CA ILE A 28 -4.31 -25.61 -13.08
C ILE A 28 -5.50 -24.90 -13.73
N ILE A 29 -5.36 -23.62 -14.08
CA ILE A 29 -6.48 -22.84 -14.62
C ILE A 29 -6.54 -22.95 -16.15
N PHE A 30 -7.26 -23.95 -16.65
CA PHE A 30 -7.46 -24.14 -18.10
C PHE A 30 -8.49 -23.15 -18.69
N LYS A 31 -9.60 -22.88 -17.96
CA LYS A 31 -10.66 -21.96 -18.39
C LYS A 31 -10.50 -20.62 -17.67
N ASN A 32 -9.84 -19.67 -18.33
CA ASN A 32 -9.61 -18.31 -17.77
C ASN A 32 -10.88 -17.42 -17.90
N LYS A 33 -11.93 -17.78 -17.15
CA LYS A 33 -13.23 -17.08 -17.15
C LYS A 33 -13.17 -15.75 -16.41
N LYS A 34 -14.10 -14.86 -16.69
CA LYS A 34 -14.37 -13.67 -15.85
C LYS A 34 -14.89 -14.12 -14.47
N ALA A 35 -14.35 -13.52 -13.43
CA ALA A 35 -14.72 -13.76 -12.05
C ALA A 35 -14.80 -12.45 -11.27
N THR A 36 -15.46 -12.51 -10.11
CA THR A 36 -15.55 -11.41 -9.16
C THR A 36 -14.94 -11.84 -7.84
N ALA A 37 -13.96 -11.09 -7.34
CA ALA A 37 -13.37 -11.26 -6.02
C ALA A 37 -13.69 -10.07 -5.13
N LYS A 38 -13.66 -10.27 -3.81
CA LYS A 38 -13.87 -9.23 -2.80
C LYS A 38 -12.68 -9.19 -1.84
N ILE A 39 -12.19 -8.00 -1.56
CA ILE A 39 -11.23 -7.77 -0.47
C ILE A 39 -12.04 -7.43 0.77
N ILE A 40 -11.81 -8.19 1.86
CA ILE A 40 -12.58 -8.09 3.11
C ILE A 40 -11.61 -7.82 4.27
N ALA A 41 -11.91 -6.83 5.10
CA ALA A 41 -11.16 -6.53 6.30
C ALA A 41 -11.22 -7.71 7.29
N LYS A 42 -10.08 -8.24 7.71
CA LYS A 42 -10.00 -9.32 8.71
C LYS A 42 -10.00 -8.80 10.15
N GLN A 43 -9.76 -7.51 10.34
CA GLN A 43 -9.76 -6.83 11.63
C GLN A 43 -10.20 -5.36 11.47
N ASN A 44 -10.44 -4.67 12.59
CA ASN A 44 -10.70 -3.24 12.59
C ASN A 44 -9.41 -2.47 12.24
N GLY A 45 -9.54 -1.37 11.48
CA GLY A 45 -8.37 -0.57 11.12
C GLY A 45 -8.70 0.63 10.23
N ILE A 46 -7.64 1.30 9.78
CA ILE A 46 -7.70 2.39 8.81
C ILE A 46 -7.16 1.87 7.49
N ILE A 47 -7.91 2.04 6.41
CA ILE A 47 -7.50 1.59 5.08
C ILE A 47 -6.56 2.62 4.45
N ALA A 48 -5.46 2.13 3.86
CA ALA A 48 -4.56 2.92 3.03
C ALA A 48 -3.88 2.04 1.98
N GLY A 49 -3.62 2.60 0.78
CA GLY A 49 -2.92 1.91 -0.30
C GLY A 49 -3.81 1.29 -1.37
N LEU A 50 -5.06 1.72 -1.49
CA LEU A 50 -6.00 1.21 -2.50
C LEU A 50 -5.49 1.40 -3.94
N ASP A 51 -4.80 2.50 -4.24
CA ASP A 51 -4.24 2.74 -5.57
C ASP A 51 -3.11 1.76 -5.90
N PHE A 52 -2.27 1.39 -4.94
CA PHE A 52 -1.24 0.36 -5.09
C PHE A 52 -1.87 -1.01 -5.32
N CYS A 53 -2.87 -1.35 -4.51
CA CYS A 53 -3.63 -2.59 -4.65
C CYS A 53 -4.29 -2.70 -6.03
N SER A 54 -5.01 -1.66 -6.45
CA SER A 54 -5.65 -1.57 -7.77
C SER A 54 -4.63 -1.69 -8.91
N SER A 55 -3.47 -1.03 -8.77
CA SER A 55 -2.40 -1.07 -9.76
C SER A 55 -1.87 -2.49 -9.99
N ALA A 56 -1.72 -3.30 -8.93
CA ALA A 56 -1.26 -4.67 -9.07
C ALA A 56 -2.20 -5.50 -9.97
N PHE A 57 -3.50 -5.44 -9.74
CA PHE A 57 -4.47 -6.13 -10.59
C PHE A 57 -4.48 -5.62 -12.03
N LYS A 58 -4.42 -4.29 -12.22
CA LYS A 58 -4.46 -3.66 -13.56
C LYS A 58 -3.19 -3.91 -14.37
N LEU A 59 -2.03 -4.01 -13.73
CA LEU A 59 -0.77 -4.33 -14.41
C LEU A 59 -0.71 -5.79 -14.87
N VAL A 60 -1.33 -6.71 -14.13
CA VAL A 60 -1.45 -8.12 -14.54
C VAL A 60 -2.54 -8.30 -15.61
N GLY A 61 -3.65 -7.57 -15.52
CA GLY A 61 -4.73 -7.65 -16.48
C GLY A 61 -5.36 -6.30 -16.78
N LYS A 62 -5.07 -5.75 -17.98
CA LYS A 62 -5.53 -4.39 -18.39
C LYS A 62 -7.05 -4.20 -18.35
N GLU A 63 -7.83 -5.27 -18.53
CA GLU A 63 -9.31 -5.25 -18.50
C GLU A 63 -9.88 -5.30 -17.07
N THR A 64 -9.04 -5.24 -16.04
CA THR A 64 -9.50 -5.30 -14.65
C THR A 64 -10.34 -4.09 -14.27
N ILE A 65 -11.53 -4.35 -13.75
CA ILE A 65 -12.37 -3.34 -13.10
C ILE A 65 -12.17 -3.47 -11.59
N PHE A 66 -11.61 -2.43 -10.97
CA PHE A 66 -11.41 -2.35 -9.53
C PHE A 66 -12.35 -1.31 -8.94
N ILE A 67 -13.23 -1.73 -8.04
CA ILE A 67 -14.30 -0.90 -7.46
C ILE A 67 -14.02 -0.72 -5.97
N ASN A 68 -13.62 0.48 -5.57
CA ASN A 68 -13.47 0.83 -4.16
C ASN A 68 -14.84 0.88 -3.47
N LYS A 69 -15.01 0.14 -2.37
CA LYS A 69 -16.18 0.22 -1.49
C LYS A 69 -15.95 1.16 -0.30
N VAL A 70 -14.70 1.52 -0.06
CA VAL A 70 -14.24 2.51 0.93
C VAL A 70 -13.14 3.38 0.31
N LYS A 71 -12.80 4.49 0.96
CA LYS A 71 -11.71 5.39 0.56
C LYS A 71 -10.50 5.18 1.50
N ASP A 72 -9.30 5.51 1.02
CA ASP A 72 -8.12 5.59 1.89
C ASP A 72 -8.32 6.63 3.00
N GLY A 73 -8.00 6.24 4.24
CA GLY A 73 -8.30 6.97 5.47
C GLY A 73 -9.61 6.55 6.15
N SER A 74 -10.42 5.70 5.51
CA SER A 74 -11.65 5.19 6.13
C SER A 74 -11.34 4.24 7.28
N LYS A 75 -12.02 4.42 8.42
CA LYS A 75 -12.08 3.44 9.49
C LYS A 75 -13.03 2.33 9.09
N VAL A 76 -12.58 1.09 9.17
CA VAL A 76 -13.38 -0.10 8.86
C VAL A 76 -13.43 -1.06 10.04
N GLN A 77 -14.52 -1.82 10.10
CA GLN A 77 -14.68 -2.93 11.03
C GLN A 77 -14.35 -4.26 10.33
N LYS A 78 -14.06 -5.29 11.14
CA LYS A 78 -13.93 -6.67 10.67
C LYS A 78 -15.13 -7.05 9.80
N ASN A 79 -14.86 -7.81 8.75
CA ASN A 79 -15.81 -8.28 7.73
C ASN A 79 -16.36 -7.20 6.78
N LYS A 80 -15.91 -5.95 6.88
CA LYS A 80 -16.27 -4.91 5.90
C LYS A 80 -15.64 -5.23 4.55
N VAL A 81 -16.42 -5.17 3.47
CA VAL A 81 -15.91 -5.24 2.09
C VAL A 81 -15.19 -3.92 1.78
N ILE A 82 -13.91 -4.00 1.40
CA ILE A 82 -13.02 -2.88 1.09
C ILE A 82 -13.07 -2.55 -0.40
N ALA A 83 -12.98 -3.57 -1.23
CA ALA A 83 -13.00 -3.44 -2.69
C ALA A 83 -13.60 -4.68 -3.35
N GLU A 84 -14.03 -4.52 -4.59
CA GLU A 84 -14.49 -5.59 -5.49
C GLU A 84 -13.66 -5.55 -6.77
N ILE A 85 -13.21 -6.71 -7.23
CA ILE A 85 -12.37 -6.88 -8.41
C ILE A 85 -13.12 -7.74 -9.41
N LYS A 86 -13.32 -7.23 -10.63
CA LYS A 86 -13.86 -7.99 -11.75
C LYS A 86 -12.76 -8.16 -12.80
N ALA A 87 -12.28 -9.38 -12.98
CA ALA A 87 -11.18 -9.69 -13.91
C ALA A 87 -11.24 -11.15 -14.35
N LYS A 88 -10.31 -11.55 -15.23
CA LYS A 88 -10.10 -12.98 -15.52
C LYS A 88 -9.56 -13.69 -14.28
N THR A 89 -9.93 -14.96 -14.08
CA THR A 89 -9.53 -15.76 -12.92
C THR A 89 -8.01 -15.77 -12.71
N LYS A 90 -7.23 -15.98 -13.77
CA LYS A 90 -5.75 -15.93 -13.69
C LYS A 90 -5.24 -14.59 -13.20
N THR A 91 -5.80 -13.49 -13.69
CA THR A 91 -5.42 -12.14 -13.25
C THR A 91 -5.63 -11.96 -11.75
N ILE A 92 -6.77 -12.42 -11.21
CA ILE A 92 -7.08 -12.32 -9.79
C ILE A 92 -6.06 -13.10 -8.96
N LEU A 93 -5.81 -14.37 -9.30
CA LEU A 93 -4.91 -15.25 -8.56
C LEU A 93 -3.46 -14.74 -8.59
N ILE A 94 -2.97 -14.33 -9.76
CA ILE A 94 -1.59 -13.86 -9.94
C ILE A 94 -1.33 -12.53 -9.18
N ALA A 95 -2.28 -11.59 -9.20
CA ALA A 95 -2.08 -10.27 -8.61
C ALA A 95 -2.35 -10.21 -7.11
N GLU A 96 -3.12 -11.16 -6.57
CA GLU A 96 -3.68 -11.11 -5.22
C GLU A 96 -2.62 -10.84 -4.15
N ARG A 97 -1.56 -11.65 -4.12
CA ARG A 97 -0.57 -11.56 -3.04
C ARG A 97 0.13 -10.21 -3.03
N THR A 98 0.67 -9.79 -4.16
CA THR A 98 1.33 -8.48 -4.30
C THR A 98 0.37 -7.33 -3.96
N ALA A 99 -0.87 -7.37 -4.45
CA ALA A 99 -1.90 -6.37 -4.14
C ALA A 99 -2.18 -6.26 -2.65
N LEU A 100 -2.38 -7.41 -1.97
CA LEU A 100 -2.66 -7.46 -0.53
C LEU A 100 -1.44 -7.05 0.31
N ASN A 101 -0.22 -7.34 -0.11
CA ASN A 101 0.99 -6.93 0.59
C ASN A 101 1.06 -5.40 0.69
N PHE A 102 0.85 -4.66 -0.41
CA PHE A 102 0.80 -3.20 -0.39
C PHE A 102 -0.33 -2.67 0.49
N LEU A 103 -1.54 -3.22 0.34
CA LEU A 103 -2.72 -2.77 1.09
C LEU A 103 -2.56 -3.01 2.59
N ASN A 104 -2.07 -4.19 2.99
CA ASN A 104 -1.87 -4.56 4.39
C ASN A 104 -0.77 -3.72 5.04
N HIS A 105 0.37 -3.54 4.37
CA HIS A 105 1.47 -2.73 4.87
C HIS A 105 1.04 -1.29 5.13
N ALA A 106 0.43 -0.65 4.13
CA ALA A 106 -0.05 0.72 4.26
C ALA A 106 -1.17 0.87 5.30
N SER A 107 -2.14 -0.06 5.32
CA SER A 107 -3.23 -0.02 6.31
C SER A 107 -2.74 -0.27 7.73
N GLY A 108 -1.71 -1.10 7.92
CA GLY A 108 -1.04 -1.31 9.21
C GLY A 108 -0.42 -0.01 9.73
N ILE A 109 0.33 0.70 8.90
CA ILE A 109 0.93 2.01 9.25
C ILE A 109 -0.16 3.05 9.56
N ALA A 110 -1.18 3.15 8.72
CA ALA A 110 -2.29 4.09 8.93
C ALA A 110 -3.04 3.80 10.23
N THR A 111 -3.29 2.52 10.52
CA THR A 111 -3.97 2.08 11.75
C THR A 111 -3.15 2.42 13.00
N LEU A 112 -1.85 2.11 12.99
CA LEU A 112 -0.96 2.43 14.09
C LEU A 112 -0.86 3.94 14.30
N THR A 113 -0.72 4.72 13.22
CA THR A 113 -0.71 6.18 13.29
C THR A 113 -2.00 6.73 13.91
N TYR A 114 -3.15 6.18 13.50
CA TYR A 114 -4.45 6.55 14.07
C TYR A 114 -4.52 6.25 15.56
N GLN A 115 -4.02 5.09 16.01
CA GLN A 115 -3.98 4.72 17.42
C GLN A 115 -3.15 5.71 18.25
N PHE A 116 -1.96 6.10 17.77
CA PHE A 116 -1.14 7.13 18.42
C PHE A 116 -1.86 8.46 18.47
N LYS A 117 -2.51 8.87 17.36
CA LYS A 117 -3.25 10.14 17.32
C LYS A 117 -4.39 10.20 18.35
N GLN A 118 -5.05 9.06 18.62
CA GLN A 118 -6.11 9.00 19.63
C GLN A 118 -5.61 9.18 21.08
N LYS A 119 -4.31 8.93 21.31
CA LYS A 119 -3.70 9.04 22.65
C LYS A 119 -3.11 10.40 22.97
N VAL A 120 -3.06 11.31 22.01
CA VAL A 120 -2.50 12.66 22.22
C VAL A 120 -3.58 13.72 22.12
N ASN A 121 -3.35 14.88 22.73
CA ASN A 121 -4.27 16.00 22.67
C ASN A 121 -4.31 16.62 21.25
N LYS A 122 -5.32 17.46 20.98
CA LYS A 122 -5.53 18.06 19.66
C LYS A 122 -4.39 18.98 19.20
N LYS A 123 -3.58 19.53 20.12
CA LYS A 123 -2.45 20.41 19.80
C LYS A 123 -1.20 19.65 19.41
N THR A 124 -1.09 18.36 19.80
CA THR A 124 0.07 17.51 19.49
C THR A 124 -0.06 16.88 18.11
N LYS A 125 0.99 17.00 17.30
CA LYS A 125 1.09 16.38 15.97
C LYS A 125 1.93 15.11 16.04
N ILE A 126 1.40 14.00 15.55
CA ILE A 126 2.17 12.76 15.31
C ILE A 126 2.83 12.89 13.96
N CYS A 127 4.17 12.92 13.92
CA CYS A 127 4.95 13.06 12.68
C CYS A 127 5.73 11.80 12.37
N CYS A 128 5.80 11.45 11.08
CA CYS A 128 6.69 10.39 10.61
C CYS A 128 8.15 10.88 10.58
N THR A 129 9.07 9.95 10.40
CA THR A 129 10.51 10.21 10.19
C THR A 129 10.95 9.76 8.79
N ARG A 130 12.27 9.79 8.51
CA ARG A 130 12.89 9.19 7.33
C ARG A 130 13.32 7.73 7.53
N LYS A 131 13.04 7.13 8.68
CA LYS A 131 13.31 5.71 8.97
C LYS A 131 12.23 4.85 8.31
N THR A 132 12.28 4.77 6.99
CA THR A 132 11.33 4.07 6.14
C THR A 132 11.95 2.87 5.49
N THR A 133 11.14 1.88 5.10
CA THR A 133 11.58 0.77 4.27
C THR A 133 12.13 1.31 2.93
N PRO A 134 13.33 0.88 2.52
CA PRO A 134 13.89 1.28 1.24
C PRO A 134 12.89 1.13 0.08
N ASN A 135 12.82 2.13 -0.79
CA ASN A 135 11.90 2.22 -1.92
C ASN A 135 10.40 2.33 -1.59
N LEU A 136 9.96 2.17 -0.33
CA LEU A 136 8.54 2.27 0.06
C LEU A 136 8.15 3.60 0.73
N ARG A 137 9.08 4.57 0.82
CA ARG A 137 8.84 5.85 1.52
C ARG A 137 7.58 6.58 1.06
N LEU A 138 7.28 6.56 -0.24
CA LEU A 138 6.06 7.18 -0.77
C LEU A 138 4.81 6.56 -0.15
N LEU A 139 4.74 5.23 -0.14
CA LEU A 139 3.61 4.49 0.41
C LEU A 139 3.48 4.72 1.92
N GLU A 140 4.59 4.62 2.65
CA GLU A 140 4.60 4.73 4.11
C GLU A 140 4.21 6.13 4.58
N LYS A 141 4.79 7.18 3.98
CA LYS A 141 4.42 8.57 4.29
C LYS A 141 2.97 8.89 3.89
N TYR A 142 2.50 8.33 2.79
CA TYR A 142 1.09 8.41 2.41
C TYR A 142 0.20 7.75 3.47
N ALA A 143 0.56 6.56 3.94
CA ALA A 143 -0.19 5.83 4.95
C ALA A 143 -0.26 6.58 6.29
N VAL A 144 0.84 7.21 6.73
CA VAL A 144 0.86 8.09 7.91
C VAL A 144 -0.17 9.21 7.79
N LYS A 145 -0.23 9.88 6.61
CA LYS A 145 -1.26 10.92 6.36
C LYS A 145 -2.68 10.35 6.45
N LYS A 146 -2.90 9.15 5.91
CA LYS A 146 -4.23 8.50 5.95
C LYS A 146 -4.64 8.06 7.35
N GLY A 147 -3.68 7.76 8.22
CA GLY A 147 -3.89 7.55 9.65
C GLY A 147 -4.13 8.83 10.47
N GLY A 148 -4.06 10.01 9.81
CA GLY A 148 -4.24 11.32 10.44
C GLY A 148 -2.98 11.89 11.08
N GLY A 149 -1.81 11.35 10.76
CA GLY A 149 -0.50 11.91 11.10
C GLY A 149 -0.02 12.97 10.11
N HIS A 150 1.16 13.48 10.36
CA HIS A 150 1.85 14.50 9.55
C HIS A 150 3.15 13.94 8.99
N ASN A 151 3.58 14.47 7.85
CA ASN A 151 4.88 14.13 7.29
C ASN A 151 5.92 15.18 7.72
N HIS A 152 7.10 14.71 8.11
CA HIS A 152 8.34 15.47 8.15
C HIS A 152 9.00 15.38 6.77
N ARG A 153 10.17 16.03 6.56
CA ARG A 153 10.90 16.07 5.29
C ARG A 153 10.91 14.71 4.58
N TYR A 154 10.70 14.75 3.27
CA TYR A 154 10.65 13.55 2.43
C TYR A 154 12.05 12.98 2.18
N ASN A 155 13.01 13.85 1.86
CA ASN A 155 14.39 13.50 1.54
C ASN A 155 15.38 14.52 2.13
N LEU A 156 16.66 14.45 1.76
CA LEU A 156 17.70 15.32 2.30
C LEU A 156 17.68 16.71 1.67
N SER A 157 17.04 16.90 0.53
CA SER A 157 16.92 18.18 -0.16
C SER A 157 15.66 18.98 0.20
N ASP A 158 14.78 18.42 1.02
CA ASP A 158 13.49 19.04 1.37
C ASP A 158 13.63 20.09 2.48
N GLU A 159 14.37 19.77 3.54
CA GLU A 159 14.56 20.59 4.73
C GLU A 159 15.95 20.33 5.34
N ILE A 160 16.55 21.37 5.89
CA ILE A 160 17.79 21.26 6.67
C ILE A 160 17.49 20.59 8.01
N LEU A 161 18.32 19.63 8.40
CA LEU A 161 18.28 18.99 9.72
C LEU A 161 19.71 18.73 10.17
N ILE A 162 20.22 19.57 11.06
CA ILE A 162 21.52 19.44 11.70
C ILE A 162 21.41 18.36 12.79
N LYS A 163 22.43 17.51 12.88
CA LYS A 163 22.56 16.42 13.83
C LYS A 163 23.97 16.43 14.45
N ASP A 164 24.14 15.68 15.55
CA ASP A 164 25.41 15.58 16.26
C ASP A 164 26.59 15.22 15.34
N ASN A 165 26.38 14.29 14.40
CA ASN A 165 27.43 13.95 13.42
C ASN A 165 27.82 15.09 12.49
N HIS A 166 26.94 16.06 12.21
CA HIS A 166 27.31 17.24 11.41
C HIS A 166 28.17 18.20 12.24
N ILE A 167 27.85 18.34 13.53
CA ILE A 167 28.61 19.18 14.45
C ILE A 167 30.01 18.57 14.65
N SER A 168 30.08 17.28 14.98
CA SER A 168 31.36 16.58 15.20
C SER A 168 32.26 16.49 13.96
N ALA A 169 31.74 16.70 12.77
CA ALA A 169 32.54 16.67 11.53
C ALA A 169 33.16 18.04 11.19
N GLU A 170 32.74 19.11 11.87
CA GLU A 170 33.24 20.49 11.67
C GLU A 170 34.13 20.93 12.84
N ASP A 171 34.21 20.14 13.93
CA ASP A 171 35.19 20.34 15.03
C ASP A 171 36.55 19.73 14.66
#